data_aa60c6eb09da56888120b82172101559
#
_entry.id   aa60c6eb09da56888120b82172101559
#
_cell.length_a   1.000
_cell.length_b   1.000
_cell.length_c   1.000
_cell.angle_alpha   90.00
_cell.angle_beta   90.00
_cell.angle_gamma   90.00
#
_symmetry.space_group_name_H-M   'P 1'
#
loop_
_entity.id
_entity.type
_entity.pdbx_description
1 polymer ?
#
loop_
_entity_poly.entity_id
_entity_poly.type
_entity_poly.pdbx_seq_one_letter_code
_entity_poly.pdbx_strand_id
1 'polypeptide(L)'
;MGRILLIEFKDQESSVFDAVMDLLKHHSNFEILQSGNETVVTIPGLEIYPDRRKIYRDRREIDLTTKEYDLLYLLVVNKGHVLTYTQIYQNVWGEDALGNENNAVKCHIRNLRDKLYAAVPDAPFAIRCIREVGYCLEVNTA
;
A
#
# COMPACT_ATOMS: atom_id res chain seq x y z
N MET A 1 -28.37 -6.00 27.15
CA MET A 1 -26.89 -5.95 27.09
C MET A 1 -26.42 -6.34 25.71
N GLY A 2 -25.65 -5.49 25.08
CA GLY A 2 -25.11 -5.76 23.75
C GLY A 2 -23.87 -6.63 23.80
N ARG A 3 -23.66 -7.42 22.75
CA ARG A 3 -22.43 -8.15 22.54
C ARG A 3 -21.75 -7.65 21.27
N ILE A 4 -20.45 -7.48 21.32
CA ILE A 4 -19.66 -7.02 20.17
C ILE A 4 -18.77 -8.16 19.73
N LEU A 5 -18.77 -8.42 18.42
CA LEU A 5 -17.89 -9.39 17.80
C LEU A 5 -17.00 -8.65 16.79
N LEU A 6 -15.70 -8.83 16.94
CA LEU A 6 -14.73 -8.27 16.03
C LEU A 6 -13.95 -9.41 15.36
N ILE A 7 -14.03 -9.47 14.04
CA ILE A 7 -13.36 -10.52 13.26
C ILE A 7 -12.55 -9.86 12.15
N GLU A 8 -11.29 -10.25 12.06
CA GLU A 8 -10.43 -9.84 10.96
C GLU A 8 -10.23 -11.00 9.99
N PHE A 9 -10.42 -10.73 8.70
CA PHE A 9 -10.22 -11.72 7.65
C PHE A 9 -9.00 -11.36 6.82
N LYS A 10 -8.20 -12.36 6.50
CA LYS A 10 -7.09 -12.21 5.58
C LYS A 10 -7.59 -12.28 4.14
N ASP A 11 -6.82 -11.73 3.21
CA ASP A 11 -7.20 -11.68 1.80
C ASP A 11 -7.56 -13.04 1.20
N GLN A 12 -6.98 -14.11 1.72
CA GLN A 12 -7.25 -15.47 1.26
C GLN A 12 -8.59 -16.02 1.76
N GLU A 13 -9.26 -15.31 2.63
CA GLU A 13 -10.48 -15.78 3.29
C GLU A 13 -11.72 -14.98 2.85
N SER A 14 -11.67 -14.39 1.65
CA SER A 14 -12.78 -13.57 1.15
C SER A 14 -14.08 -14.34 1.04
N SER A 15 -14.04 -15.63 0.72
CA SER A 15 -15.24 -16.47 0.64
C SER A 15 -15.89 -16.66 2.01
N VAL A 16 -15.09 -16.79 3.06
CA VAL A 16 -15.60 -16.89 4.45
C VAL A 16 -16.21 -15.56 4.87
N PHE A 17 -15.55 -14.45 4.55
CA PHE A 17 -16.06 -13.12 4.82
C PHE A 17 -17.43 -12.90 4.17
N ASP A 18 -17.56 -13.25 2.88
CA ASP A 18 -18.80 -13.12 2.16
C ASP A 18 -19.92 -13.99 2.76
N ALA A 19 -19.60 -15.21 3.18
CA ALA A 19 -20.55 -16.11 3.83
C ALA A 19 -21.02 -15.55 5.17
N VAL A 20 -20.13 -14.97 5.97
CA VAL A 20 -20.49 -14.35 7.25
C VAL A 20 -21.37 -13.12 7.03
N MET A 21 -21.00 -12.27 6.07
CA MET A 21 -21.79 -11.07 5.75
C MET A 21 -23.19 -11.43 5.24
N ASP A 22 -23.29 -12.48 4.44
CA ASP A 22 -24.56 -12.97 3.92
C ASP A 22 -25.46 -13.47 5.06
N LEU A 23 -24.89 -14.25 6.00
CA LEU A 23 -25.59 -14.71 7.18
C LEU A 23 -26.11 -13.55 8.03
N LEU A 24 -25.30 -12.51 8.22
CA LEU A 24 -25.68 -11.35 9.01
C LEU A 24 -26.77 -10.52 8.34
N LYS A 25 -26.83 -10.45 7.02
CA LYS A 25 -27.85 -9.73 6.28
C LYS A 25 -29.25 -10.34 6.46
N HIS A 26 -29.34 -11.62 6.77
CA HIS A 26 -30.61 -12.29 7.00
C HIS A 26 -31.15 -12.05 8.41
N HIS A 27 -30.38 -11.46 9.29
CA HIS A 27 -30.79 -11.12 10.65
C HIS A 27 -30.88 -9.62 10.83
N SER A 28 -32.11 -9.11 10.94
CA SER A 28 -32.38 -7.67 10.98
C SER A 28 -31.97 -6.97 12.28
N ASN A 29 -31.56 -7.74 13.30
CA ASN A 29 -31.24 -7.20 14.61
C ASN A 29 -29.74 -6.85 14.80
N PHE A 30 -28.96 -6.95 13.73
CA PHE A 30 -27.54 -6.61 13.80
C PHE A 30 -27.30 -5.24 13.21
N GLU A 31 -26.72 -4.37 14.03
CA GLU A 31 -26.09 -3.15 13.52
C GLU A 31 -24.69 -3.51 13.06
N ILE A 32 -24.49 -3.48 11.76
CA ILE A 32 -23.15 -3.60 11.22
C ILE A 32 -22.55 -2.21 11.31
N LEU A 33 -21.75 -2.00 12.37
CA LEU A 33 -20.93 -0.82 12.47
C LEU A 33 -19.78 -0.98 11.48
N GLN A 34 -20.03 -0.55 10.27
CA GLN A 34 -18.94 -0.32 9.33
C GLN A 34 -18.24 0.97 9.74
N SER A 35 -17.74 0.97 10.97
CA SER A 35 -17.04 2.13 11.49
C SER A 35 -15.74 2.30 10.73
N GLY A 36 -15.68 3.37 9.98
CA GLY A 36 -14.46 3.74 9.33
C GLY A 36 -13.93 2.60 8.47
N ASN A 37 -14.67 2.23 7.46
CA ASN A 37 -14.23 1.28 6.44
C ASN A 37 -13.04 1.78 5.66
N GLU A 38 -12.23 2.59 6.31
CA GLU A 38 -11.02 3.05 5.74
C GLU A 38 -9.99 1.94 5.89
N THR A 39 -9.69 1.31 4.77
CA THR A 39 -8.60 0.34 4.73
C THR A 39 -7.30 1.10 5.01
N VAL A 40 -6.57 0.65 6.02
CA VAL A 40 -5.25 1.19 6.33
C VAL A 40 -4.23 0.11 6.04
N VAL A 41 -3.27 0.43 5.17
CA VAL A 41 -2.14 -0.45 4.90
C VAL A 41 -0.96 0.10 5.69
N THR A 42 -0.41 -0.72 6.58
CA THR A 42 0.70 -0.29 7.42
C THR A 42 1.95 -1.09 7.12
N ILE A 43 3.07 -0.38 7.09
CA ILE A 43 4.40 -0.97 7.21
C ILE A 43 5.10 -0.26 8.38
N PRO A 44 6.13 -0.84 8.97
CA PRO A 44 6.87 -0.14 10.02
C PRO A 44 7.31 1.25 9.52
N GLY A 45 6.87 2.28 10.21
CA GLY A 45 7.22 3.66 9.90
C GLY A 45 6.25 4.42 9.01
N LEU A 46 5.26 3.76 8.38
CA LEU A 46 4.30 4.43 7.50
C LEU A 46 2.89 3.88 7.66
N GLU A 47 1.93 4.77 7.56
CA GLU A 47 0.51 4.43 7.45
C GLU A 47 -0.01 4.92 6.10
N ILE A 48 -0.60 4.02 5.34
CA ILE A 48 -1.11 4.31 4.00
C ILE A 48 -2.62 4.17 3.98
N TYR A 49 -3.30 5.19 3.51
CA TYR A 49 -4.76 5.22 3.39
C TYR A 49 -5.15 5.21 1.92
N PRO A 50 -5.38 4.03 1.32
CA PRO A 50 -5.65 3.93 -0.12
C PRO A 50 -6.90 4.69 -0.57
N ASP A 51 -7.95 4.73 0.25
CA ASP A 51 -9.19 5.42 -0.10
C ASP A 51 -8.99 6.93 -0.24
N ARG A 52 -8.08 7.50 0.54
CA ARG A 52 -7.72 8.92 0.46
C ARG A 52 -6.50 9.19 -0.40
N ARG A 53 -5.78 8.14 -0.79
CA ARG A 53 -4.50 8.22 -1.50
C ARG A 53 -3.50 9.08 -0.75
N LYS A 54 -3.39 8.85 0.58
CA LYS A 54 -2.52 9.61 1.48
C LYS A 54 -1.67 8.68 2.32
N ILE A 55 -0.51 9.19 2.72
CA ILE A 55 0.39 8.49 3.63
C ILE A 55 0.76 9.40 4.80
N TYR A 56 0.99 8.77 5.94
CA TYR A 56 1.30 9.48 7.18
C TYR A 56 2.45 8.81 7.92
N ARG A 57 3.20 9.61 8.64
CA ARG A 57 4.16 9.18 9.64
C ARG A 57 3.83 9.91 10.94
N ASP A 58 3.49 9.16 12.00
CA ASP A 58 3.15 9.74 13.31
C ASP A 58 2.12 10.87 13.22
N ARG A 59 1.04 10.63 12.47
CA ARG A 59 -0.05 11.57 12.22
C ARG A 59 0.33 12.79 11.37
N ARG A 60 1.53 12.79 10.80
CA ARG A 60 1.96 13.84 9.86
C ARG A 60 1.86 13.33 8.45
N GLU A 61 1.15 14.07 7.62
CA GLU A 61 1.00 13.72 6.21
C GLU A 61 2.32 13.93 5.47
N ILE A 62 2.65 12.97 4.61
CA ILE A 62 3.77 13.09 3.70
C ILE A 62 3.19 13.40 2.32
N ASP A 63 3.51 14.59 1.78
CA ASP A 63 3.01 15.02 0.49
C ASP A 63 3.72 14.29 -0.65
N LEU A 64 2.95 13.52 -1.41
CA LEU A 64 3.44 12.85 -2.61
C LEU A 64 2.60 13.27 -3.81
N THR A 65 3.22 13.31 -4.96
CA THR A 65 2.47 13.43 -6.22
C THR A 65 1.66 12.15 -6.46
N THR A 66 0.70 12.23 -7.37
CA THR A 66 -0.15 11.08 -7.73
C THR A 66 0.69 9.87 -8.13
N LYS A 67 1.70 10.08 -8.99
CA LYS A 67 2.58 9.00 -9.45
C LYS A 67 3.47 8.46 -8.34
N GLU A 68 3.98 9.32 -7.47
CA GLU A 68 4.77 8.89 -6.32
C GLU A 68 3.94 8.04 -5.35
N TYR A 69 2.71 8.43 -5.10
CA TYR A 69 1.81 7.64 -4.27
C TYR A 69 1.53 6.27 -4.91
N ASP A 70 1.18 6.24 -6.19
CA ASP A 70 0.90 4.99 -6.90
C ASP A 70 2.12 4.05 -6.87
N LEU A 71 3.29 4.62 -7.05
CA LEU A 71 4.55 3.89 -7.03
C LEU A 71 4.82 3.29 -5.64
N LEU A 72 4.67 4.09 -4.58
CA LEU A 72 4.85 3.62 -3.23
C LEU A 72 3.85 2.52 -2.88
N TYR A 73 2.58 2.73 -3.19
CA TYR A 73 1.53 1.75 -2.91
C TYR A 73 1.81 0.42 -3.61
N LEU A 74 2.21 0.48 -4.87
CA LEU A 74 2.57 -0.72 -5.63
C LEU A 74 3.71 -1.48 -4.96
N LEU A 75 4.74 -0.77 -4.52
CA LEU A 75 5.89 -1.39 -3.83
C LEU A 75 5.50 -1.98 -2.49
N VAL A 76 4.64 -1.30 -1.74
CA VAL A 76 4.22 -1.77 -0.40
C VAL A 76 3.37 -3.03 -0.48
N VAL A 77 2.39 -3.08 -1.40
CA VAL A 77 1.56 -4.28 -1.54
C VAL A 77 2.33 -5.48 -2.09
N ASN A 78 3.48 -5.22 -2.70
CA ASN A 78 4.40 -6.24 -3.21
C ASN A 78 5.70 -6.32 -2.40
N LYS A 79 5.69 -5.85 -1.16
CA LYS A 79 6.91 -5.83 -0.33
C LYS A 79 7.60 -7.18 -0.31
N GLY A 80 8.92 -7.15 -0.40
CA GLY A 80 9.74 -8.36 -0.47
C GLY A 80 9.85 -8.98 -1.85
N HIS A 81 9.11 -8.46 -2.83
CA HIS A 81 9.16 -8.95 -4.20
C HIS A 81 9.75 -7.90 -5.13
N VAL A 82 10.61 -8.36 -6.03
CA VAL A 82 11.22 -7.49 -7.03
C VAL A 82 10.23 -7.23 -8.15
N LEU A 83 10.02 -5.95 -8.45
CA LEU A 83 9.21 -5.52 -9.60
C LEU A 83 10.12 -4.98 -10.68
N THR A 84 9.92 -5.44 -11.91
CA THR A 84 10.71 -4.95 -13.05
C THR A 84 10.30 -3.53 -13.42
N TYR A 85 11.19 -2.83 -14.11
CA TYR A 85 10.88 -1.49 -14.64
C TYR A 85 9.61 -1.49 -15.47
N THR A 86 9.44 -2.50 -16.32
CA THR A 86 8.25 -2.63 -17.17
C THR A 86 6.99 -2.83 -16.35
N GLN A 87 7.04 -3.72 -15.34
CA GLN A 87 5.89 -3.95 -14.45
C GLN A 87 5.50 -2.69 -13.70
N ILE A 88 6.48 -1.96 -13.16
CA ILE A 88 6.24 -0.72 -12.44
C ILE A 88 5.62 0.31 -13.39
N TYR A 89 6.20 0.48 -14.57
CA TYR A 89 5.73 1.46 -15.54
C TYR A 89 4.29 1.19 -15.97
N GLN A 90 3.99 -0.06 -16.34
CA GLN A 90 2.64 -0.42 -16.76
C GLN A 90 1.60 -0.21 -15.66
N ASN A 91 1.93 -0.54 -14.42
CA ASN A 91 1.00 -0.39 -13.30
C ASN A 91 0.79 1.07 -12.89
N VAL A 92 1.84 1.88 -12.92
CA VAL A 92 1.76 3.27 -12.44
C VAL A 92 1.30 4.21 -13.54
N TRP A 93 1.81 4.04 -14.77
CA TRP A 93 1.45 4.91 -15.89
C TRP A 93 0.28 4.38 -16.71
N GLY A 94 -0.04 3.10 -16.61
CA GLY A 94 -1.16 2.51 -17.34
C GLY A 94 -0.93 2.36 -18.84
N GLU A 95 0.30 2.46 -19.27
CA GLU A 95 0.68 2.41 -20.68
C GLU A 95 1.78 1.39 -20.91
N ASP A 96 1.89 0.92 -22.15
CA ASP A 96 3.00 0.06 -22.54
C ASP A 96 4.30 0.88 -22.58
N ALA A 97 5.37 0.24 -22.15
CA ALA A 97 6.69 0.88 -22.16
C ALA A 97 7.18 1.07 -23.60
N LEU A 98 7.60 2.29 -23.91
CA LEU A 98 8.10 2.67 -25.25
C LEU A 98 9.61 2.93 -25.26
N GLY A 99 10.34 2.30 -24.34
CA GLY A 99 11.79 2.42 -24.25
C GLY A 99 12.31 3.48 -23.27
N ASN A 100 11.41 4.27 -22.68
CA ASN A 100 11.77 5.30 -21.69
C ASN A 100 11.41 4.94 -20.25
N GLU A 101 10.89 3.74 -20.05
CA GLU A 101 10.37 3.31 -18.74
C GLU A 101 11.42 3.31 -17.63
N ASN A 102 12.65 2.91 -17.94
CA ASN A 102 13.72 2.87 -16.95
C ASN A 102 14.00 4.26 -16.38
N ASN A 103 14.10 5.25 -17.23
CA ASN A 103 14.39 6.62 -16.82
C ASN A 103 13.22 7.23 -16.04
N ALA A 104 12.00 7.00 -16.51
CA ALA A 104 10.80 7.51 -15.83
C ALA A 104 10.67 6.91 -14.43
N VAL A 105 10.83 5.60 -14.31
CA VAL A 105 10.76 4.91 -13.02
C VAL A 105 11.87 5.39 -12.09
N LYS A 106 13.11 5.47 -12.58
CA LYS A 106 14.25 5.91 -11.76
C LYS A 106 14.06 7.32 -11.22
N CYS A 107 13.56 8.22 -12.04
CA CYS A 107 13.31 9.61 -11.63
C CYS A 107 12.26 9.68 -10.52
N HIS A 108 11.16 8.95 -10.67
CA HIS A 108 10.09 8.95 -9.66
C HIS A 108 10.51 8.23 -8.38
N ILE A 109 11.28 7.15 -8.48
CA ILE A 109 11.84 6.47 -7.30
C ILE A 109 12.76 7.42 -6.53
N ARG A 110 13.60 8.15 -7.23
CA ARG A 110 14.52 9.11 -6.59
C ARG A 110 13.75 10.17 -5.80
N ASN A 111 12.74 10.78 -6.42
CA ASN A 111 11.92 11.79 -5.77
C ASN A 111 11.14 11.20 -4.59
N LEU A 112 10.61 10.00 -4.76
CA LEU A 112 9.89 9.30 -3.70
C LEU A 112 10.81 9.02 -2.51
N ARG A 113 12.01 8.50 -2.76
CA ARG A 113 13.00 8.24 -1.71
C ARG A 113 13.35 9.51 -0.95
N ASP A 114 13.61 10.60 -1.66
CA ASP A 114 13.99 11.87 -1.03
C ASP A 114 12.90 12.33 -0.07
N LYS A 115 11.64 12.24 -0.46
CA LYS A 115 10.51 12.64 0.38
C LYS A 115 10.31 11.71 1.56
N LEU A 116 10.40 10.40 1.34
CA LEU A 116 10.21 9.41 2.40
C LEU A 116 11.31 9.50 3.45
N TYR A 117 12.56 9.58 3.03
CA TYR A 117 13.69 9.59 3.97
C TYR A 117 13.81 10.94 4.69
N ALA A 118 13.32 12.02 4.09
CA ALA A 118 13.23 13.29 4.78
C ALA A 118 12.18 13.25 5.90
N ALA A 119 11.05 12.58 5.66
CA ALA A 119 9.96 12.46 6.62
C ALA A 119 10.24 11.37 7.67
N VAL A 120 10.98 10.32 7.30
CA VAL A 120 11.28 9.17 8.16
C VAL A 120 12.79 8.91 8.11
N PRO A 121 13.61 9.74 8.80
CA PRO A 121 15.07 9.61 8.75
C PRO A 121 15.59 8.26 9.26
N ASP A 122 14.87 7.64 10.19
CA ASP A 122 15.19 6.34 10.77
C ASP A 122 14.37 5.20 10.13
N ALA A 123 14.04 5.34 8.86
CA ALA A 123 13.13 4.41 8.17
C ALA A 123 13.50 2.95 8.38
N PRO A 124 12.58 2.13 8.94
CA PRO A 124 12.79 0.69 9.06
C PRO A 124 12.45 -0.05 7.77
N PHE A 125 12.42 0.64 6.66
CA PHE A 125 12.17 0.09 5.34
C PHE A 125 13.15 0.71 4.34
N ALA A 126 13.33 0.06 3.21
CA ALA A 126 14.17 0.56 2.14
C ALA A 126 13.62 0.18 0.77
N ILE A 127 13.68 1.11 -0.16
CA ILE A 127 13.41 0.83 -1.56
C ILE A 127 14.75 0.49 -2.19
N ARG A 128 14.97 -0.81 -2.46
CA ARG A 128 16.22 -1.29 -3.04
C ARG A 128 16.16 -1.33 -4.54
N CYS A 129 17.23 -0.85 -5.17
CA CYS A 129 17.43 -1.01 -6.59
C CYS A 129 18.07 -2.37 -6.85
N ILE A 130 17.41 -3.19 -7.67
CA ILE A 130 18.01 -4.42 -8.19
C ILE A 130 18.57 -4.08 -9.56
N ARG A 131 19.85 -3.97 -9.64
CA ARG A 131 20.55 -3.45 -10.82
C ARG A 131 20.08 -4.15 -12.10
N GLU A 132 19.71 -3.36 -13.08
CA GLU A 132 19.24 -3.79 -14.40
C GLU A 132 17.91 -4.58 -14.39
N VAL A 133 17.26 -4.71 -13.23
CA VAL A 133 15.99 -5.45 -13.10
C VAL A 133 14.84 -4.53 -12.71
N GLY A 134 14.96 -3.86 -11.57
CA GLY A 134 13.89 -3.02 -11.05
C GLY A 134 14.09 -2.66 -9.59
N TYR A 135 13.00 -2.67 -8.84
CA TYR A 135 13.01 -2.22 -7.44
C TYR A 135 12.23 -3.18 -6.54
N CYS A 136 12.59 -3.18 -5.28
CA CYS A 136 11.93 -3.96 -4.24
C CYS A 136 11.86 -3.15 -2.96
N LEU A 137 10.69 -3.13 -2.33
CA LEU A 137 10.57 -2.57 -0.99
C LEU A 137 10.84 -3.67 0.02
N GLU A 138 11.81 -3.42 0.90
CA GLU A 138 12.14 -4.31 1.99
C GLU A 138 11.85 -3.65 3.32
N VAL A 139 11.35 -4.43 4.27
CA VAL A 139 11.07 -3.97 5.62
C VAL A 139 12.05 -4.66 6.56
N ASN A 140 12.70 -3.88 7.41
CA ASN A 140 13.58 -4.42 8.44
C ASN A 140 12.73 -4.96 9.59
N THR A 141 12.67 -6.28 9.71
CA THR A 141 11.97 -6.97 10.79
C THR A 141 12.99 -7.40 11.84
N ALA A 142 13.68 -6.48 12.40
CA ALA A 142 14.58 -6.81 13.49
C ALA A 142 13.87 -6.73 14.83
#